data_7a576619ba4a1c37eb58aaf021e66bbb
#
_entry.id   7a576619ba4a1c37eb58aaf021e66bbb
#
_cell.length_a   1.000
_cell.length_b   1.000
_cell.length_c   1.000
_cell.angle_alpha   90.00
_cell.angle_beta   90.00
_cell.angle_gamma   90.00
#
_symmetry.space_group_name_H-M   'P 1'
#
loop_
_entity.id
_entity.type
_entity.pdbx_description
1 polymer ?
#
loop_
_entity_poly.entity_id
_entity_poly.type
_entity_poly.pdbx_seq_one_letter_code
_entity_poly.pdbx_strand_id
1 'polypeptide(L)'
;MVALMAEKLRVLFVDDDPAAARLYKSYLAAEGHDVMVADSGIEAVEATERGQFDVVVMDLNMPGLDGWMSMSLIKARRPKLPVVVLTGEVGKDLESRAKTAGAAGFLTKPCQPDALIRTLKKATSRG
;
A
#
# COMPACT_ATOMS: atom_id res chain seq x y z
N MET A 1 14.12 11.16 23.08
CA MET A 1 13.79 11.01 22.76
C MET A 1 13.05 10.44 22.28
N VAL A 2 12.63 10.22 22.15
CA VAL A 2 11.91 9.77 21.88
C VAL A 2 11.27 9.70 20.84
N ALA A 3 11.24 10.31 20.52
CA ALA A 3 10.77 10.56 19.40
C ALA A 3 10.76 9.56 18.61
N LEU A 4 11.46 9.21 18.77
CA LEU A 4 11.83 8.25 18.33
C LEU A 4 10.84 7.38 18.13
N MET A 5 9.94 7.54 18.57
CA MET A 5 9.00 6.69 18.55
C MET A 5 8.22 6.73 17.38
N ALA A 6 8.80 6.84 16.26
CA ALA A 6 8.14 6.60 15.02
C ALA A 6 7.48 5.26 15.15
N GLU A 7 6.21 5.21 15.00
CA GLU A 7 5.49 3.97 15.12
C GLU A 7 5.90 2.98 14.05
N LYS A 8 6.13 1.76 14.47
CA LYS A 8 6.36 0.68 13.54
C LYS A 8 5.04 0.30 12.89
N LEU A 9 4.99 0.35 11.59
CA LEU A 9 3.80 -0.02 10.85
C LEU A 9 3.88 -1.45 10.37
N ARG A 10 2.73 -2.09 10.32
CA ARG A 10 2.58 -3.39 9.67
C ARG A 10 2.00 -3.13 8.30
N VAL A 11 2.80 -3.34 7.27
CA VAL A 11 2.47 -2.98 5.90
C VAL A 11 2.23 -4.22 5.07
N LEU A 12 1.12 -4.26 4.36
CA LEU A 12 0.90 -5.26 3.32
C LEU A 12 1.25 -4.61 1.99
N PHE A 13 2.28 -5.11 1.33
CA PHE A 13 2.74 -4.58 0.06
C PHE A 13 2.33 -5.51 -1.06
N VAL A 14 1.49 -5.03 -1.98
CA VAL A 14 0.86 -5.85 -3.02
C VAL A 14 1.40 -5.46 -4.38
N ASP A 15 2.15 -6.36 -5.00
CA ASP A 15 2.75 -6.13 -6.31
C ASP A 15 3.16 -7.49 -6.88
N ASP A 16 2.81 -7.75 -8.13
CA ASP A 16 3.16 -9.01 -8.78
C ASP A 16 4.58 -9.03 -9.35
N ASP A 17 5.26 -7.88 -9.34
CA ASP A 17 6.65 -7.81 -9.79
C ASP A 17 7.58 -8.04 -8.60
N PRO A 18 8.29 -9.18 -8.56
CA PRO A 18 9.15 -9.50 -7.41
C PRO A 18 10.28 -8.51 -7.19
N ALA A 19 10.80 -7.90 -8.26
CA ALA A 19 11.89 -6.94 -8.13
C ALA A 19 11.40 -5.66 -7.47
N ALA A 20 10.23 -5.16 -7.90
CA ALA A 20 9.63 -3.98 -7.29
C ALA A 20 9.28 -4.25 -5.82
N ALA A 21 8.69 -5.41 -5.55
CA ALA A 21 8.31 -5.77 -4.18
C ALA A 21 9.54 -5.80 -3.27
N ARG A 22 10.63 -6.38 -3.75
CA ARG A 22 11.89 -6.44 -2.98
C ARG A 22 12.43 -5.06 -2.68
N LEU A 23 12.43 -4.19 -3.70
CA LEU A 23 12.98 -2.85 -3.56
C LEU A 23 12.20 -2.04 -2.53
N TYR A 24 10.90 -1.96 -2.69
CA TYR A 24 10.09 -1.13 -1.80
C TYR A 24 9.99 -1.71 -0.39
N LYS A 25 9.98 -3.04 -0.30
CA LYS A 25 10.07 -3.69 1.01
C LYS A 25 11.35 -3.29 1.73
N SER A 26 12.48 -3.23 1.00
CA SER A 26 13.75 -2.87 1.62
C SER A 26 13.73 -1.43 2.15
N TYR A 27 13.07 -0.52 1.45
CA TYR A 27 12.93 0.85 1.90
C TYR A 27 12.17 0.92 3.23
N LEU A 28 11.07 0.17 3.30
CA LEU A 28 10.23 0.19 4.50
C LEU A 28 10.89 -0.54 5.67
N ALA A 29 11.55 -1.66 5.39
CA ALA A 29 12.25 -2.42 6.42
C ALA A 29 13.39 -1.60 7.03
N ALA A 30 14.08 -0.79 6.20
CA ALA A 30 15.16 0.07 6.69
C ALA A 30 14.66 1.11 7.69
N GLU A 31 13.38 1.48 7.61
CA GLU A 31 12.75 2.41 8.55
C GLU A 31 12.12 1.70 9.75
N GLY A 32 12.29 0.41 9.86
CA GLY A 32 11.81 -0.35 11.01
C GLY A 32 10.41 -0.91 10.89
N HIS A 33 9.80 -0.82 9.70
CA HIS A 33 8.44 -1.33 9.52
C HIS A 33 8.46 -2.82 9.20
N ASP A 34 7.39 -3.52 9.57
CA ASP A 34 7.19 -4.91 9.19
C ASP A 34 6.43 -4.95 7.87
N VAL A 35 6.94 -5.70 6.91
CA VAL A 35 6.34 -5.76 5.59
C VAL A 35 6.04 -7.20 5.19
N MET A 36 4.80 -7.45 4.82
CA MET A 36 4.41 -8.70 4.19
C MET A 36 4.11 -8.41 2.74
N VAL A 37 4.60 -9.24 1.84
CA VAL A 37 4.38 -9.06 0.40
C VAL A 37 3.29 -10.03 -0.05
N ALA A 38 2.32 -9.51 -0.81
CA ALA A 38 1.35 -10.32 -1.53
C ALA A 38 1.60 -10.12 -3.02
N ASP A 39 1.62 -11.18 -3.78
CA ASP A 39 1.95 -11.10 -5.21
C ASP A 39 0.72 -11.12 -6.11
N SER A 40 -0.45 -11.07 -5.54
CA SER A 40 -1.70 -11.02 -6.31
C SER A 40 -2.79 -10.36 -5.48
N GLY A 41 -3.84 -9.94 -6.18
CA GLY A 41 -5.00 -9.35 -5.51
C GLY A 41 -5.71 -10.33 -4.59
N ILE A 42 -5.82 -11.58 -5.02
CA ILE A 42 -6.46 -12.62 -4.20
C ILE A 42 -5.68 -12.83 -2.91
N GLU A 43 -4.35 -12.94 -3.02
CA GLU A 43 -3.50 -13.11 -1.85
C GLU A 43 -3.62 -11.92 -0.91
N ALA A 44 -3.72 -10.71 -1.48
CA ALA A 44 -3.87 -9.50 -0.68
C ALA A 44 -5.18 -9.51 0.11
N VAL A 45 -6.28 -9.88 -0.54
CA VAL A 45 -7.58 -9.94 0.13
C VAL A 45 -7.54 -10.97 1.26
N GLU A 46 -6.97 -12.14 0.99
CA GLU A 46 -6.84 -13.19 2.00
C GLU A 46 -5.98 -12.75 3.18
N ALA A 47 -4.88 -12.07 2.89
CA ALA A 47 -3.98 -11.60 3.94
C ALA A 47 -4.68 -10.63 4.88
N THR A 48 -5.49 -9.72 4.34
CA THR A 48 -6.20 -8.76 5.18
C THR A 48 -7.30 -9.40 6.01
N GLU A 49 -7.76 -10.57 5.61
CA GLU A 49 -8.74 -11.32 6.41
C GLU A 49 -8.08 -12.05 7.57
N ARG A 50 -6.84 -12.49 7.40
CA ARG A 50 -6.15 -13.29 8.41
C ARG A 50 -5.30 -12.49 9.36
N GLY A 51 -4.73 -11.39 8.88
CA GLY A 51 -3.78 -10.62 9.65
C GLY A 51 -4.24 -9.21 9.89
N GLN A 52 -3.53 -8.53 10.76
CA GLN A 52 -3.79 -7.13 11.04
C GLN A 52 -2.70 -6.29 10.41
N PHE A 53 -3.11 -5.32 9.63
CA PHE A 53 -2.20 -4.39 8.96
C PHE A 53 -2.62 -2.97 9.30
N ASP A 54 -1.65 -2.07 9.27
CA ASP A 54 -1.91 -0.66 9.48
C ASP A 54 -2.17 0.06 8.16
N VAL A 55 -1.62 -0.48 7.07
CA VAL A 55 -1.78 0.13 5.75
C VAL A 55 -1.49 -0.93 4.69
N VAL A 56 -2.15 -0.78 3.54
CA VAL A 56 -1.90 -1.59 2.35
C VAL A 56 -1.32 -0.69 1.28
N VAL A 57 -0.24 -1.13 0.64
CA VAL A 57 0.29 -0.48 -0.56
C VAL A 57 -0.10 -1.36 -1.74
N MET A 58 -0.82 -0.79 -2.70
CA MET A 58 -1.46 -1.57 -3.76
C MET A 58 -1.06 -1.09 -5.14
N ASP A 59 -0.55 -2.01 -5.96
CA ASP A 59 -0.37 -1.73 -7.38
C ASP A 59 -1.71 -1.94 -8.09
N LEU A 60 -2.04 -1.03 -8.99
CA LEU A 60 -3.29 -1.12 -9.74
C LEU A 60 -3.24 -2.10 -10.89
N ASN A 61 -2.05 -2.31 -11.46
CA ASN A 61 -1.92 -3.09 -12.68
C ASN A 61 -1.35 -4.47 -12.39
N MET A 62 -2.23 -5.41 -12.12
CA MET A 62 -1.86 -6.80 -11.85
C MET A 62 -2.78 -7.73 -12.63
N PRO A 63 -2.27 -8.88 -13.08
CA PRO A 63 -3.13 -9.86 -13.77
C PRO A 63 -4.13 -10.50 -12.80
N GLY A 64 -5.22 -10.99 -13.34
CA GLY A 64 -6.27 -11.62 -12.54
C GLY A 64 -7.09 -10.57 -11.79
N LEU A 65 -7.16 -10.71 -10.48
CA LEU A 65 -7.86 -9.72 -9.65
C LEU A 65 -6.95 -8.49 -9.54
N ASP A 66 -7.27 -7.45 -10.29
CA ASP A 66 -6.43 -6.25 -10.35
C ASP A 66 -6.51 -5.43 -9.07
N GLY A 67 -5.69 -4.38 -9.02
CA GLY A 67 -5.59 -3.55 -7.82
C GLY A 67 -6.87 -2.78 -7.50
N TRP A 68 -7.63 -2.39 -8.52
CA TRP A 68 -8.87 -1.67 -8.29
C TRP A 68 -9.88 -2.55 -7.58
N MET A 69 -10.07 -3.78 -8.08
CA MET A 69 -11.01 -4.73 -7.48
C MET A 69 -10.53 -5.18 -6.11
N SER A 70 -9.23 -5.40 -5.97
CA SER A 70 -8.65 -5.81 -4.70
C SER A 70 -8.88 -4.74 -3.63
N MET A 71 -8.64 -3.47 -3.98
CA MET A 71 -8.87 -2.36 -3.08
C MET A 71 -10.34 -2.29 -2.67
N SER A 72 -11.24 -2.46 -3.62
CA SER A 72 -12.67 -2.45 -3.36
C SER A 72 -13.07 -3.54 -2.36
N LEU A 73 -12.57 -4.76 -2.56
CA LEU A 73 -12.87 -5.87 -1.67
C LEU A 73 -12.30 -5.67 -0.27
N ILE A 74 -11.07 -5.16 -0.20
CA ILE A 74 -10.42 -4.88 1.08
C ILE A 74 -11.20 -3.81 1.84
N LYS A 75 -11.56 -2.73 1.15
CA LYS A 75 -12.28 -1.62 1.79
C LYS A 75 -13.68 -2.04 2.24
N ALA A 76 -14.31 -2.97 1.52
CA ALA A 76 -15.63 -3.46 1.92
C ALA A 76 -15.57 -4.20 3.24
N ARG A 77 -14.48 -4.92 3.50
CA ARG A 77 -14.32 -5.72 4.72
C ARG A 77 -13.61 -4.98 5.83
N ARG A 78 -12.72 -4.08 5.48
CA ARG A 78 -11.92 -3.31 6.43
C ARG A 78 -12.00 -1.84 6.04
N PRO A 79 -13.14 -1.20 6.26
CA PRO A 79 -13.32 0.19 5.77
C PRO A 79 -12.36 1.19 6.38
N LYS A 80 -11.78 0.89 7.54
CA LYS A 80 -10.83 1.80 8.18
C LYS A 80 -9.38 1.53 7.81
N LEU A 81 -9.11 0.45 7.09
CA LEU A 81 -7.75 0.11 6.69
C LEU A 81 -7.36 0.99 5.51
N PRO A 82 -6.38 1.88 5.66
CA PRO A 82 -5.99 2.74 4.54
C PRO A 82 -5.27 1.95 3.45
N VAL A 83 -5.60 2.29 2.21
CA VAL A 83 -4.93 1.71 1.04
C VAL A 83 -4.24 2.86 0.30
N VAL A 84 -2.94 2.74 0.11
CA VAL A 84 -2.14 3.69 -0.66
C VAL A 84 -1.81 3.02 -2.00
N VAL A 85 -2.09 3.70 -3.08
CA VAL A 85 -1.79 3.19 -4.42
C VAL A 85 -0.35 3.55 -4.79
N LEU A 86 0.41 2.58 -5.29
CA LEU A 86 1.75 2.79 -5.82
C LEU A 86 1.82 2.04 -7.14
N THR A 87 1.79 2.77 -8.26
CA THR A 87 1.65 2.14 -9.56
C THR A 87 2.54 2.79 -10.61
N GLY A 88 2.98 1.98 -11.58
CA GLY A 88 3.66 2.49 -12.76
C GLY A 88 2.68 2.86 -13.87
N GLU A 89 1.40 2.59 -13.68
CA GLU A 89 0.40 2.93 -14.66
C GLU A 89 0.28 4.44 -14.78
N VAL A 90 0.17 4.93 -15.99
CA VAL A 90 0.00 6.35 -16.24
C VAL A 90 -1.34 6.57 -16.90
N GLY A 91 -1.94 7.70 -16.63
CA GLY A 91 -3.23 8.02 -17.21
C GLY A 91 -3.77 9.29 -16.61
N LYS A 92 -4.55 9.99 -17.42
CA LYS A 92 -5.19 11.20 -16.98
C LYS A 92 -6.20 10.85 -15.90
N ASP A 93 -6.25 11.62 -14.87
CA ASP A 93 -7.22 11.46 -13.79
C ASP A 93 -7.05 10.17 -12.96
N LEU A 94 -5.94 9.47 -13.11
CA LEU A 94 -5.73 8.22 -12.39
C LEU A 94 -5.70 8.44 -10.88
N GLU A 95 -5.00 9.46 -10.43
CA GLU A 95 -4.93 9.79 -9.01
C GLU A 95 -6.31 10.15 -8.46
N SER A 96 -7.05 10.96 -9.20
CA SER A 96 -8.39 11.37 -8.82
C SER A 96 -9.33 10.16 -8.72
N ARG A 97 -9.24 9.26 -9.69
CA ARG A 97 -10.05 8.04 -9.69
C ARG A 97 -9.70 7.15 -8.49
N ALA A 98 -8.42 7.05 -8.18
CA ALA A 98 -7.98 6.24 -7.05
C ALA A 98 -8.54 6.79 -5.74
N LYS A 99 -8.47 8.09 -5.57
CA LYS A 99 -9.01 8.74 -4.37
C LYS A 99 -10.53 8.58 -4.27
N THR A 100 -11.23 8.70 -5.39
CA THR A 100 -12.68 8.47 -5.43
C THR A 100 -13.02 7.03 -5.05
N ALA A 101 -12.16 6.08 -5.43
CA ALA A 101 -12.35 4.67 -5.08
C ALA A 101 -11.96 4.35 -3.64
N GLY A 102 -11.46 5.32 -2.89
CA GLY A 102 -11.17 5.14 -1.47
C GLY A 102 -9.70 5.09 -1.10
N ALA A 103 -8.80 5.37 -2.04
CA ALA A 103 -7.37 5.38 -1.73
C ALA A 103 -7.03 6.53 -0.79
N ALA A 104 -6.24 6.24 0.24
CA ALA A 104 -5.78 7.23 1.19
C ALA A 104 -4.55 7.99 0.71
N GLY A 105 -3.89 7.50 -0.35
CA GLY A 105 -2.75 8.16 -0.95
C GLY A 105 -2.47 7.57 -2.32
N PHE A 106 -1.66 8.27 -3.10
CA PHE A 106 -1.34 7.86 -4.46
C PHE A 106 0.11 8.22 -4.77
N LEU A 107 0.86 7.24 -5.27
CA LEU A 107 2.25 7.41 -5.67
C LEU A 107 2.47 6.73 -7.01
N THR A 108 3.38 7.27 -7.80
CA THR A 108 3.76 6.65 -9.08
C THR A 108 5.15 6.03 -8.97
N LYS A 109 5.36 4.92 -9.66
CA LYS A 109 6.68 4.30 -9.75
C LYS A 109 7.50 4.96 -10.86
N PRO A 110 8.78 5.14 -10.63
CA PRO A 110 9.49 4.87 -9.39
C PRO A 110 9.26 5.98 -8.38
N CYS A 111 9.22 5.65 -7.11
CA CYS A 111 9.14 6.68 -6.08
C CYS A 111 10.32 6.57 -5.12
N GLN A 112 10.70 7.71 -4.56
CA GLN A 112 11.79 7.75 -3.60
C GLN A 112 11.35 7.21 -2.25
N PRO A 113 12.28 6.66 -1.46
CA PRO A 113 11.93 6.15 -0.13
C PRO A 113 11.21 7.17 0.73
N ASP A 114 11.67 8.43 0.72
CA ASP A 114 11.05 9.50 1.51
C ASP A 114 9.60 9.70 1.15
N ALA A 115 9.28 9.68 -0.15
CA ALA A 115 7.92 9.89 -0.61
C ALA A 115 7.02 8.76 -0.14
N LEU A 116 7.49 7.53 -0.23
CA LEU A 116 6.75 6.37 0.21
C LEU A 116 6.47 6.46 1.71
N ILE A 117 7.52 6.67 2.50
CA ILE A 117 7.41 6.71 3.95
C ILE A 117 6.49 7.83 4.40
N ARG A 118 6.64 9.02 3.82
CA ARG A 118 5.81 10.18 4.15
C ARG A 118 4.34 9.91 3.86
N THR A 119 4.07 9.30 2.70
CA THR A 119 2.70 8.98 2.29
C THR A 119 2.06 7.97 3.23
N LEU A 120 2.82 6.95 3.64
CA LEU A 120 2.28 5.95 4.57
C LEU A 120 2.01 6.55 5.94
N LYS A 121 2.90 7.40 6.42
CA LYS A 121 2.68 8.07 7.71
C LYS A 121 1.45 8.94 7.67
N LYS A 122 1.25 9.68 6.59
CA LYS A 122 0.08 10.52 6.43
C LYS A 122 -1.19 9.69 6.37
N ALA A 123 -1.16 8.58 5.64
CA ALA A 123 -2.34 7.71 5.48
C ALA A 123 -2.74 7.05 6.79
N THR A 124 -1.79 6.80 7.67
CA THR A 124 -2.04 6.14 8.97
C THR A 124 -2.20 7.12 10.11
N SER A 125 -2.03 8.40 9.86
CA SER A 125 -2.16 9.43 10.89
C SER A 125 -3.61 9.53 11.37
N ARG A 126 -3.77 9.70 12.64
CA ARG A 126 -5.09 9.84 13.21
C ARG A 126 -5.50 11.29 13.36
N GLY A 127 -4.78 12.11 12.85
CA GLY A 127 -5.00 13.46 13.02
C GLY A 127 -5.29 14.45 12.68
#